data_6934f7302b3cdf0816c98a490635c2b7
#
_entry.id   6934f7302b3cdf0816c98a490635c2b7
#
_cell.length_a   1.000
_cell.length_b   1.000
_cell.length_c   1.000
_cell.angle_alpha   90.00
_cell.angle_beta   90.00
_cell.angle_gamma   90.00
#
_symmetry.space_group_name_H-M   'P 1'
#
loop_
_entity.id
_entity.type
_entity.pdbx_description
1 polymer ?
#
loop_
_entity_poly.entity_id
_entity_poly.type
_entity_poly.pdbx_seq_one_letter_code
_entity_poly.pdbx_strand_id
1 'polypeptide(L)'
;RMADSLLRSLNRRTGLFTSPELSRITECIVIDGEEISQARFVEVYRDIEPYVRMVDEHFEAQGKPAMSRFELLVGVAYAAFADAPVDVAVIEVGMGGTWDATNVVEADVAAITPIGLDHQRFLGETLGEIAAHKAGIIKPRAEGGYGPAENVAIVAEQEPEAMEAILRRAVEADAAVARLGRDFGVAESRVAVGGQQLVLDGLGGEYREIFLPLAGAHQAANAAVALAAVESFFGVTREHPLNADAVRDAFAAVTVPGRFERVHGEPVVLVDAAHNPHGAATLAATLERDFNFRSVIGVVSVFADKDARAMLESLRPVLSEVVVTRNSSPR
;
A
#
# COMPACT_ATOMS: atom_id res chain seq x y z
N ARG A 1 3.04 4.93 2.01
CA ARG A 1 3.44 5.79 3.14
C ARG A 1 4.89 5.57 3.58
N MET A 2 5.37 4.34 3.81
CA MET A 2 6.78 4.08 4.14
C MET A 2 7.72 4.51 3.01
N ALA A 3 7.44 4.14 1.76
CA ALA A 3 8.22 4.57 0.60
C ALA A 3 8.21 6.10 0.43
N ASP A 4 7.06 6.75 0.61
CA ASP A 4 6.92 8.20 0.59
C ASP A 4 7.80 8.87 1.66
N SER A 5 7.77 8.37 2.91
CA SER A 5 8.61 8.88 3.99
C SER A 5 10.12 8.74 3.67
N LEU A 6 10.53 7.59 3.13
CA LEU A 6 11.91 7.34 2.70
C LEU A 6 12.33 8.33 1.60
N LEU A 7 11.52 8.51 0.57
CA LEU A 7 11.81 9.43 -0.55
C LEU A 7 11.97 10.87 -0.07
N ARG A 8 11.08 11.33 0.83
CA ARG A 8 11.17 12.68 1.42
C ARG A 8 12.42 12.86 2.28
N SER A 9 12.78 11.88 3.12
CA SER A 9 14.04 11.92 3.89
C SER A 9 15.28 11.93 3.00
N LEU A 10 15.17 11.47 1.77
CA LEU A 10 16.20 11.52 0.74
C LEU A 10 16.07 12.76 -0.17
N ASN A 11 15.40 13.81 0.32
CA ASN A 11 15.22 15.10 -0.35
C ASN A 11 14.51 15.00 -1.72
N ARG A 12 13.52 14.12 -1.85
CA ARG A 12 12.61 14.09 -3.00
C ARG A 12 11.27 14.69 -2.61
N ARG A 13 10.78 15.60 -3.43
CA ARG A 13 9.42 16.09 -3.34
C ARG A 13 8.47 15.03 -3.86
N THR A 14 7.53 14.57 -3.02
CA THR A 14 6.71 13.40 -3.33
C THR A 14 5.26 13.76 -3.61
N GLY A 15 4.63 12.98 -4.50
CA GLY A 15 3.17 12.81 -4.57
C GLY A 15 2.80 11.43 -4.04
N LEU A 16 1.89 11.37 -3.08
CA LEU A 16 1.38 10.09 -2.57
C LEU A 16 -0.11 9.99 -2.83
N PHE A 17 -0.52 8.93 -3.52
CA PHE A 17 -1.92 8.54 -3.68
C PHE A 17 -2.21 7.26 -2.90
N THR A 18 -3.21 7.31 -2.02
CA THR A 18 -3.66 6.14 -1.23
C THR A 18 -5.18 6.05 -1.25
N SER A 19 -5.75 4.83 -1.13
CA SER A 19 -7.20 4.61 -1.05
C SER A 19 -7.54 3.32 -0.30
N PRO A 20 -8.75 3.23 0.29
CA PRO A 20 -9.73 4.31 0.45
C PRO A 20 -9.32 5.30 1.56
N GLU A 21 -10.00 6.44 1.58
CA GLU A 21 -9.94 7.37 2.70
C GLU A 21 -10.60 6.78 3.97
N LEU A 22 -10.20 7.26 5.14
CA LEU A 22 -10.83 6.92 6.41
C LEU A 22 -11.94 7.91 6.77
N SER A 23 -11.73 9.20 6.54
CA SER A 23 -12.66 10.26 6.94
C SER A 23 -12.92 11.27 5.83
N ARG A 24 -11.91 11.71 5.12
CA ARG A 24 -11.98 12.77 4.10
C ARG A 24 -11.33 12.35 2.81
N ILE A 25 -11.95 12.68 1.70
CA ILE A 25 -11.42 12.39 0.35
C ILE A 25 -10.02 12.98 0.12
N THR A 26 -9.70 14.09 0.77
CA THR A 26 -8.40 14.77 0.67
C THR A 26 -7.25 13.93 1.23
N GLU A 27 -7.51 13.00 2.15
CA GLU A 27 -6.52 12.05 2.69
C GLU A 27 -5.87 11.16 1.63
N CYS A 28 -6.57 10.99 0.49
CA CYS A 28 -6.06 10.18 -0.62
C CYS A 28 -4.93 10.83 -1.40
N ILE A 29 -4.75 12.16 -1.29
CA ILE A 29 -3.79 12.92 -2.06
C ILE A 29 -2.88 13.71 -1.12
N VAL A 30 -1.62 13.31 -1.07
CA VAL A 30 -0.61 13.94 -0.21
C VAL A 30 0.52 14.46 -1.10
N ILE A 31 0.93 15.70 -0.90
CA ILE A 31 2.02 16.33 -1.65
C ILE A 31 3.08 16.75 -0.64
N ASP A 32 4.27 16.21 -0.79
CA ASP A 32 5.42 16.47 0.07
C ASP A 32 5.15 16.26 1.57
N GLY A 33 4.36 15.23 1.87
CA GLY A 33 3.97 14.85 3.23
C GLY A 33 2.73 15.57 3.78
N GLU A 34 2.18 16.55 3.04
CA GLU A 34 1.01 17.33 3.46
C GLU A 34 -0.24 16.91 2.67
N GLU A 35 -1.35 16.65 3.36
CA GLU A 35 -2.65 16.38 2.75
C GLU A 35 -3.09 17.57 1.90
N ILE A 36 -3.59 17.32 0.69
CA ILE A 36 -4.12 18.38 -0.17
C ILE A 36 -5.25 19.13 0.54
N SER A 37 -5.22 20.46 0.57
CA SER A 37 -6.30 21.23 1.16
C SER A 37 -7.59 21.08 0.36
N GLN A 38 -8.75 21.21 1.04
CA GLN A 38 -10.06 21.17 0.35
C GLN A 38 -10.16 22.22 -0.77
N ALA A 39 -9.63 23.42 -0.53
CA ALA A 39 -9.62 24.47 -1.54
C ALA A 39 -8.83 24.07 -2.77
N ARG A 40 -7.63 23.50 -2.57
CA ARG A 40 -6.78 23.04 -3.67
C ARG A 40 -7.38 21.85 -4.40
N PHE A 41 -7.99 20.90 -3.67
CA PHE A 41 -8.72 19.78 -4.26
C PHE A 41 -9.83 20.28 -5.23
N VAL A 42 -10.63 21.24 -4.78
CA VAL A 42 -11.71 21.83 -5.60
C VAL A 42 -11.16 22.58 -6.81
N GLU A 43 -10.06 23.30 -6.64
CA GLU A 43 -9.39 24.03 -7.73
C GLU A 43 -8.93 23.04 -8.82
N VAL A 44 -8.15 22.03 -8.44
CA VAL A 44 -7.68 20.98 -9.37
C VAL A 44 -8.84 20.25 -10.05
N TYR A 45 -9.91 19.93 -9.29
CA TYR A 45 -11.11 19.34 -9.89
C TYR A 45 -11.71 20.24 -10.98
N ARG A 46 -11.83 21.54 -10.73
CA ARG A 46 -12.38 22.50 -11.72
C ARG A 46 -11.53 22.58 -12.99
N ASP A 47 -10.22 22.44 -12.84
CA ASP A 47 -9.30 22.46 -13.99
C ASP A 47 -9.48 21.23 -14.88
N ILE A 48 -9.79 20.06 -14.31
CA ILE A 48 -10.03 18.83 -15.08
C ILE A 48 -11.51 18.61 -15.45
N GLU A 49 -12.46 19.31 -14.82
CA GLU A 49 -13.91 19.12 -15.03
C GLU A 49 -14.32 19.16 -16.52
N PRO A 50 -13.78 20.03 -17.39
CA PRO A 50 -14.11 20.00 -18.82
C PRO A 50 -13.75 18.68 -19.49
N TYR A 51 -12.63 18.05 -19.11
CA TYR A 51 -12.21 16.76 -19.64
C TYR A 51 -13.07 15.63 -19.10
N VAL A 52 -13.44 15.68 -17.82
CA VAL A 52 -14.36 14.71 -17.20
C VAL A 52 -15.69 14.71 -17.94
N ARG A 53 -16.27 15.89 -18.18
CA ARG A 53 -17.53 16.03 -18.94
C ARG A 53 -17.41 15.44 -20.34
N MET A 54 -16.33 15.73 -21.05
CA MET A 54 -16.10 15.20 -22.40
C MET A 54 -16.05 13.65 -22.42
N VAL A 55 -15.40 13.05 -21.40
CA VAL A 55 -15.34 11.58 -21.25
C VAL A 55 -16.71 11.01 -20.92
N ASP A 56 -17.44 11.63 -19.99
CA ASP A 56 -18.77 11.18 -19.58
C ASP A 56 -19.77 11.25 -20.75
N GLU A 57 -19.79 12.34 -21.52
CA GLU A 57 -20.59 12.49 -22.73
C GLU A 57 -20.27 11.41 -23.79
N HIS A 58 -18.96 11.09 -23.94
CA HIS A 58 -18.52 10.04 -24.85
C HIS A 58 -18.99 8.65 -24.38
N PHE A 59 -18.95 8.38 -23.09
CA PHE A 59 -19.41 7.11 -22.51
C PHE A 59 -20.94 6.99 -22.60
N GLU A 60 -21.66 8.06 -22.30
CA GLU A 60 -23.12 8.10 -22.42
C GLU A 60 -23.57 7.82 -23.86
N ALA A 61 -22.90 8.40 -24.84
CA ALA A 61 -23.19 8.13 -26.26
C ALA A 61 -22.97 6.65 -26.66
N GLN A 62 -22.18 5.92 -25.90
CA GLN A 62 -21.95 4.48 -26.08
C GLN A 62 -22.83 3.60 -25.18
N GLY A 63 -23.72 4.18 -24.37
CA GLY A 63 -24.52 3.48 -23.38
C GLY A 63 -23.71 2.92 -22.20
N LYS A 64 -22.52 3.48 -21.94
CA LYS A 64 -21.66 3.14 -20.82
C LYS A 64 -21.93 4.07 -19.63
N PRO A 65 -21.65 3.63 -18.38
CA PRO A 65 -21.75 4.50 -17.22
C PRO A 65 -20.70 5.63 -17.28
N ALA A 66 -21.01 6.76 -16.65
CA ALA A 66 -20.05 7.84 -16.41
C ALA A 66 -18.86 7.35 -15.58
N MET A 67 -17.80 8.15 -15.52
CA MET A 67 -16.61 7.88 -14.71
C MET A 67 -17.00 7.59 -13.26
N SER A 68 -16.40 6.55 -12.70
CA SER A 68 -16.58 6.21 -11.30
C SER A 68 -15.91 7.27 -10.40
N ARG A 69 -16.36 7.33 -9.12
CA ARG A 69 -15.72 8.19 -8.12
C ARG A 69 -14.21 7.93 -8.00
N PHE A 70 -13.79 6.66 -8.12
CA PHE A 70 -12.37 6.28 -8.03
C PHE A 70 -11.57 6.79 -9.23
N GLU A 71 -12.06 6.61 -10.46
CA GLU A 71 -11.42 7.14 -11.67
C GLU A 71 -11.28 8.66 -11.63
N LEU A 72 -12.33 9.36 -11.17
CA LEU A 72 -12.26 10.80 -10.95
C LEU A 72 -11.20 11.18 -9.92
N LEU A 73 -11.14 10.48 -8.79
CA LEU A 73 -10.17 10.75 -7.73
C LEU A 73 -8.71 10.54 -8.22
N VAL A 74 -8.47 9.50 -9.02
CA VAL A 74 -7.18 9.27 -9.68
C VAL A 74 -6.83 10.42 -10.63
N GLY A 75 -7.79 10.88 -11.42
CA GLY A 75 -7.62 12.04 -12.31
C GLY A 75 -7.23 13.31 -11.55
N VAL A 76 -7.91 13.60 -10.43
CA VAL A 76 -7.55 14.73 -9.54
C VAL A 76 -6.15 14.56 -8.98
N ALA A 77 -5.78 13.36 -8.51
CA ALA A 77 -4.46 13.11 -7.96
C ALA A 77 -3.35 13.38 -8.99
N TYR A 78 -3.48 12.85 -10.19
CA TYR A 78 -2.47 13.05 -11.22
C TYR A 78 -2.37 14.49 -11.69
N ALA A 79 -3.50 15.19 -11.82
CA ALA A 79 -3.50 16.61 -12.12
C ALA A 79 -2.83 17.43 -11.00
N ALA A 80 -3.11 17.09 -9.73
CA ALA A 80 -2.48 17.75 -8.57
C ALA A 80 -0.96 17.52 -8.55
N PHE A 81 -0.48 16.31 -8.87
CA PHE A 81 0.95 16.00 -8.91
C PHE A 81 1.67 16.65 -10.09
N ALA A 82 1.00 16.76 -11.24
CA ALA A 82 1.55 17.46 -12.40
C ALA A 82 1.70 18.97 -12.14
N ASP A 83 0.75 19.56 -11.43
CA ASP A 83 0.76 20.98 -11.13
C ASP A 83 1.68 21.35 -9.95
N ALA A 84 1.81 20.46 -8.97
CA ALA A 84 2.78 20.60 -7.89
C ALA A 84 4.07 19.85 -8.25
N PRO A 85 5.07 20.43 -8.91
CA PRO A 85 6.17 19.69 -9.52
C PRO A 85 6.83 18.70 -8.53
N VAL A 86 6.27 17.48 -8.45
CA VAL A 86 6.80 16.39 -7.64
C VAL A 86 7.93 15.69 -8.40
N ASP A 87 8.97 15.26 -7.67
CA ASP A 87 10.09 14.50 -8.25
C ASP A 87 9.71 13.05 -8.48
N VAL A 88 8.82 12.50 -7.64
CA VAL A 88 8.40 11.10 -7.68
C VAL A 88 6.98 10.94 -7.10
N ALA A 89 6.19 10.07 -7.70
CA ALA A 89 4.88 9.71 -7.20
C ALA A 89 4.87 8.27 -6.66
N VAL A 90 4.28 8.09 -5.48
CA VAL A 90 3.98 6.78 -4.87
C VAL A 90 2.49 6.54 -5.01
N ILE A 91 2.12 5.59 -5.84
CA ILE A 91 0.73 5.35 -6.24
C ILE A 91 0.25 4.01 -5.70
N GLU A 92 -0.76 4.03 -4.84
CA GLU A 92 -1.46 2.83 -4.39
C GLU A 92 -2.54 2.45 -5.40
N VAL A 93 -2.53 1.19 -5.84
CA VAL A 93 -3.55 0.62 -6.73
C VAL A 93 -4.86 0.43 -5.96
N GLY A 94 -5.98 0.82 -6.56
CA GLY A 94 -7.29 0.65 -5.93
C GLY A 94 -7.72 -0.82 -5.87
N MET A 95 -7.73 -1.51 -7.01
CA MET A 95 -8.12 -2.91 -7.10
C MET A 95 -7.47 -3.61 -8.29
N GLY A 96 -6.88 -4.79 -8.04
CA GLY A 96 -6.24 -5.57 -9.10
C GLY A 96 -4.93 -4.93 -9.55
N GLY A 97 -4.87 -4.43 -10.77
CA GLY A 97 -3.70 -3.82 -11.38
C GLY A 97 -3.93 -3.51 -12.85
N THR A 98 -4.08 -4.52 -13.70
CA THR A 98 -4.16 -4.39 -15.17
C THR A 98 -5.16 -3.34 -15.64
N TRP A 99 -6.35 -3.28 -15.04
CA TRP A 99 -7.45 -2.36 -15.44
C TRP A 99 -7.73 -1.29 -14.39
N ASP A 100 -6.89 -1.17 -13.39
CA ASP A 100 -7.06 -0.13 -12.40
C ASP A 100 -6.81 1.26 -13.01
N ALA A 101 -7.59 2.24 -12.60
CA ALA A 101 -7.46 3.61 -13.12
C ALA A 101 -6.06 4.19 -12.86
N THR A 102 -5.39 3.76 -11.79
CA THR A 102 -4.01 4.19 -11.49
C THR A 102 -3.01 3.64 -12.50
N ASN A 103 -3.33 2.56 -13.21
CA ASN A 103 -2.39 1.86 -14.09
C ASN A 103 -2.15 2.56 -15.45
N VAL A 104 -2.54 3.82 -15.60
CA VAL A 104 -2.14 4.66 -16.74
C VAL A 104 -0.69 5.13 -16.63
N VAL A 105 -0.11 5.13 -15.42
CA VAL A 105 1.30 5.50 -15.21
C VAL A 105 2.25 4.41 -15.69
N GLU A 106 3.42 4.84 -16.16
CA GLU A 106 4.56 3.98 -16.47
C GLU A 106 5.52 4.01 -15.28
N ALA A 107 5.30 3.08 -14.34
CA ALA A 107 6.08 3.05 -13.11
C ALA A 107 7.44 2.39 -13.33
N ASP A 108 8.50 3.02 -12.81
CA ASP A 108 9.87 2.47 -12.81
C ASP A 108 9.99 1.28 -11.84
N VAL A 109 9.25 1.33 -10.73
CA VAL A 109 9.25 0.29 -9.70
C VAL A 109 7.82 -0.14 -9.40
N ALA A 110 7.53 -1.43 -9.53
CA ALA A 110 6.27 -2.05 -9.18
C ALA A 110 6.43 -2.85 -7.88
N ALA A 111 5.74 -2.45 -6.80
CA ALA A 111 5.77 -3.19 -5.53
C ALA A 111 4.53 -4.06 -5.38
N ILE A 112 4.71 -5.36 -5.17
CA ILE A 112 3.62 -6.33 -4.99
C ILE A 112 3.71 -6.91 -3.58
N THR A 113 2.75 -6.55 -2.74
CA THR A 113 2.59 -7.06 -1.38
C THR A 113 1.97 -8.47 -1.38
N PRO A 114 1.88 -9.19 -0.24
CA PRO A 114 1.31 -10.54 -0.22
C PRO A 114 -0.10 -10.58 -0.82
N ILE A 115 -0.34 -11.56 -1.68
CA ILE A 115 -1.61 -11.76 -2.37
C ILE A 115 -2.43 -12.81 -1.64
N GLY A 116 -3.66 -12.46 -1.28
CA GLY A 116 -4.67 -13.36 -0.73
C GLY A 116 -5.94 -13.38 -1.58
N LEU A 117 -6.85 -14.29 -1.25
CA LEU A 117 -8.18 -14.34 -1.87
C LEU A 117 -9.00 -13.14 -1.42
N ASP A 118 -9.19 -12.19 -2.30
CA ASP A 118 -10.09 -11.03 -2.15
C ASP A 118 -10.55 -10.56 -3.53
N HIS A 119 -11.68 -9.87 -3.58
CA HIS A 119 -12.26 -9.37 -4.82
C HIS A 119 -12.46 -10.42 -5.92
N GLN A 120 -12.69 -11.69 -5.54
CA GLN A 120 -12.77 -12.84 -6.46
C GLN A 120 -13.79 -12.63 -7.59
N ARG A 121 -14.90 -11.95 -7.32
CA ARG A 121 -15.91 -11.59 -8.33
C ARG A 121 -15.34 -10.81 -9.54
N PHE A 122 -14.25 -10.07 -9.33
CA PHE A 122 -13.65 -9.18 -10.33
C PHE A 122 -12.30 -9.66 -10.84
N LEU A 123 -11.52 -10.31 -9.97
CA LEU A 123 -10.11 -10.64 -10.25
C LEU A 123 -9.88 -12.12 -10.55
N GLY A 124 -10.90 -12.98 -10.34
CA GLY A 124 -10.78 -14.42 -10.53
C GLY A 124 -10.92 -15.22 -9.24
N GLU A 125 -11.05 -16.52 -9.37
CA GLU A 125 -11.35 -17.43 -8.25
C GLU A 125 -10.08 -18.00 -7.60
N THR A 126 -8.94 -17.98 -8.30
CA THR A 126 -7.66 -18.54 -7.85
C THR A 126 -6.63 -17.45 -7.53
N LEU A 127 -5.64 -17.80 -6.72
CA LEU A 127 -4.52 -16.90 -6.42
C LEU A 127 -3.74 -16.52 -7.68
N GLY A 128 -3.59 -17.47 -8.63
CA GLY A 128 -2.90 -17.23 -9.89
C GLY A 128 -3.61 -16.21 -10.77
N GLU A 129 -4.95 -16.26 -10.87
CA GLU A 129 -5.75 -15.27 -11.61
C GLU A 129 -5.67 -13.89 -10.96
N ILE A 130 -5.84 -13.81 -9.65
CA ILE A 130 -5.72 -12.56 -8.89
C ILE A 130 -4.32 -11.98 -9.06
N ALA A 131 -3.29 -12.81 -8.96
CA ALA A 131 -1.90 -12.39 -9.12
C ALA A 131 -1.59 -11.92 -10.55
N ALA A 132 -2.15 -12.53 -11.57
CA ALA A 132 -2.01 -12.10 -12.96
C ALA A 132 -2.56 -10.68 -13.15
N HIS A 133 -3.74 -10.38 -12.55
CA HIS A 133 -4.27 -9.03 -12.56
C HIS A 133 -3.40 -8.02 -11.81
N LYS A 134 -2.92 -8.38 -10.61
CA LYS A 134 -2.06 -7.51 -9.80
C LYS A 134 -0.70 -7.27 -10.47
N ALA A 135 -0.12 -8.28 -11.07
CA ALA A 135 1.13 -8.19 -11.81
C ALA A 135 1.06 -7.29 -13.05
N GLY A 136 -0.15 -6.92 -13.52
CA GLY A 136 -0.33 -5.99 -14.63
C GLY A 136 0.23 -4.58 -14.42
N ILE A 137 0.65 -4.24 -13.19
CA ILE A 137 1.40 -3.01 -12.90
C ILE A 137 2.88 -3.11 -13.26
N ILE A 138 3.40 -4.30 -13.48
CA ILE A 138 4.76 -4.52 -13.99
C ILE A 138 4.72 -4.23 -15.47
N LYS A 139 5.34 -3.15 -15.89
CA LYS A 139 5.33 -2.67 -17.27
C LYS A 139 6.73 -2.72 -17.89
N PRO A 140 6.81 -2.86 -19.23
CA PRO A 140 8.08 -2.65 -19.91
C PRO A 140 8.54 -1.21 -19.71
N ARG A 141 9.85 -0.99 -19.78
CA ARG A 141 10.42 0.34 -19.65
C ARG A 141 9.93 1.24 -20.78
N ALA A 142 9.52 2.46 -20.41
CA ALA A 142 9.24 3.50 -21.40
C ALA A 142 10.52 3.95 -22.12
N GLU A 143 10.44 4.18 -23.42
CA GLU A 143 11.54 4.78 -24.18
C GLU A 143 11.83 6.21 -23.67
N GLY A 144 13.08 6.47 -23.25
CA GLY A 144 13.47 7.79 -22.73
C GLY A 144 13.11 8.07 -21.26
N GLY A 145 12.69 7.06 -20.50
CA GLY A 145 12.41 7.20 -19.07
C GLY A 145 13.63 7.64 -18.26
N TYR A 146 13.39 8.48 -17.24
CA TYR A 146 14.43 9.04 -16.36
C TYR A 146 14.78 8.13 -15.15
N GLY A 147 14.05 7.04 -14.95
CA GLY A 147 14.21 6.10 -13.84
C GLY A 147 15.42 5.18 -13.96
N PRO A 148 15.49 4.11 -13.14
CA PRO A 148 16.55 3.11 -13.16
C PRO A 148 16.76 2.50 -14.56
N ALA A 149 17.90 1.89 -14.79
CA ALA A 149 18.25 1.33 -16.10
C ALA A 149 17.27 0.26 -16.60
N GLU A 150 16.62 -0.43 -15.67
CA GLU A 150 15.60 -1.48 -15.92
C GLU A 150 14.42 -1.25 -14.97
N ASN A 151 13.20 -1.56 -15.41
CA ASN A 151 12.06 -1.58 -14.51
C ASN A 151 12.19 -2.75 -13.54
N VAL A 152 11.79 -2.54 -12.29
CA VAL A 152 11.97 -3.50 -11.21
C VAL A 152 10.64 -3.84 -10.55
N ALA A 153 10.37 -5.12 -10.41
CA ALA A 153 9.30 -5.63 -9.56
C ALA A 153 9.86 -6.04 -8.19
N ILE A 154 9.42 -5.35 -7.14
CA ILE A 154 9.71 -5.68 -5.74
C ILE A 154 8.58 -6.53 -5.21
N VAL A 155 8.87 -7.78 -4.87
CA VAL A 155 7.84 -8.77 -4.58
C VAL A 155 7.99 -9.27 -3.15
N ALA A 156 6.95 -9.07 -2.33
CA ALA A 156 6.84 -9.67 -1.02
C ALA A 156 6.71 -11.19 -1.11
N GLU A 157 6.72 -11.89 0.02
CA GLU A 157 6.49 -13.33 0.07
C GLU A 157 5.12 -13.69 -0.53
N GLN A 158 5.10 -14.72 -1.37
CA GLN A 158 3.93 -15.12 -2.13
C GLN A 158 3.75 -16.63 -2.09
N GLU A 159 2.51 -17.10 -2.17
CA GLU A 159 2.22 -18.47 -2.50
C GLU A 159 2.75 -18.83 -3.90
N PRO A 160 3.17 -20.10 -4.13
CA PRO A 160 3.82 -20.49 -5.38
C PRO A 160 3.03 -20.14 -6.64
N GLU A 161 1.72 -20.31 -6.64
CA GLU A 161 0.83 -20.00 -7.76
C GLU A 161 0.82 -18.51 -8.10
N ALA A 162 0.78 -17.64 -7.08
CA ALA A 162 0.85 -16.21 -7.25
C ALA A 162 2.24 -15.76 -7.75
N MET A 163 3.31 -16.33 -7.19
CA MET A 163 4.68 -16.05 -7.62
C MET A 163 4.90 -16.41 -9.09
N GLU A 164 4.37 -17.56 -9.55
CA GLU A 164 4.49 -17.96 -10.96
C GLU A 164 3.86 -16.92 -11.90
N ALA A 165 2.66 -16.43 -11.57
CA ALA A 165 1.98 -15.41 -12.38
C ALA A 165 2.77 -14.10 -12.42
N ILE A 166 3.32 -13.67 -11.29
CA ILE A 166 4.15 -12.47 -11.19
C ILE A 166 5.43 -12.60 -12.03
N LEU A 167 6.15 -13.72 -11.90
CA LEU A 167 7.39 -13.96 -12.65
C LEU A 167 7.14 -14.04 -14.16
N ARG A 168 6.04 -14.66 -14.58
CA ARG A 168 5.64 -14.70 -16.00
C ARG A 168 5.47 -13.27 -16.54
N ARG A 169 4.74 -12.43 -15.81
CA ARG A 169 4.54 -11.04 -16.20
C ARG A 169 5.83 -10.22 -16.22
N ALA A 170 6.73 -10.44 -15.26
CA ALA A 170 8.02 -9.77 -15.23
C ALA A 170 8.87 -10.13 -16.48
N VAL A 171 8.88 -11.41 -16.88
CA VAL A 171 9.55 -11.83 -18.13
C VAL A 171 8.93 -11.18 -19.36
N GLU A 172 7.59 -11.12 -19.46
CA GLU A 172 6.89 -10.45 -20.57
C GLU A 172 7.21 -8.95 -20.66
N ALA A 173 7.44 -8.32 -19.50
CA ALA A 173 7.74 -6.89 -19.40
C ALA A 173 9.24 -6.56 -19.46
N ASP A 174 10.11 -7.57 -19.56
CA ASP A 174 11.57 -7.43 -19.46
C ASP A 174 11.97 -6.65 -18.19
N ALA A 175 11.34 -6.98 -17.06
CA ALA A 175 11.55 -6.33 -15.77
C ALA A 175 12.37 -7.22 -14.83
N ALA A 176 13.32 -6.62 -14.12
CA ALA A 176 14.05 -7.29 -13.04
C ALA A 176 13.10 -7.61 -11.86
N VAL A 177 13.41 -8.64 -11.09
CA VAL A 177 12.60 -9.03 -9.92
C VAL A 177 13.49 -9.17 -8.69
N ALA A 178 13.17 -8.43 -7.64
CA ALA A 178 13.75 -8.62 -6.31
C ALA A 178 12.69 -9.15 -5.34
N ARG A 179 13.02 -10.18 -4.58
CA ARG A 179 12.09 -10.95 -3.74
C ARG A 179 12.45 -10.88 -2.28
N LEU A 180 11.45 -10.60 -1.44
CA LEU A 180 11.57 -10.68 0.01
C LEU A 180 11.98 -12.10 0.44
N GLY A 181 12.91 -12.18 1.39
CA GLY A 181 13.45 -13.45 1.91
C GLY A 181 14.54 -14.08 1.05
N ARG A 182 14.83 -13.50 -0.13
CA ARG A 182 15.89 -13.97 -1.02
C ARG A 182 16.91 -12.87 -1.35
N ASP A 183 16.42 -11.73 -1.84
CA ASP A 183 17.25 -10.66 -2.38
C ASP A 183 17.34 -9.49 -1.37
N PHE A 184 16.35 -9.35 -0.52
CA PHE A 184 16.26 -8.41 0.59
C PHE A 184 15.36 -8.98 1.69
N GLY A 185 15.35 -8.38 2.90
CA GLY A 185 14.52 -8.93 3.97
C GLY A 185 14.58 -8.22 5.30
N VAL A 186 13.98 -8.87 6.30
CA VAL A 186 14.04 -8.49 7.71
C VAL A 186 15.06 -9.42 8.40
N ALA A 187 16.23 -8.90 8.72
CA ALA A 187 17.26 -9.67 9.41
C ALA A 187 16.91 -9.86 10.90
N GLU A 188 16.41 -8.81 11.56
CA GLU A 188 15.93 -8.86 12.94
C GLU A 188 14.69 -8.01 13.13
N SER A 189 13.76 -8.50 13.98
CA SER A 189 12.59 -7.75 14.43
C SER A 189 12.37 -8.03 15.92
N ARG A 190 12.31 -6.96 16.72
CA ARG A 190 12.05 -7.02 18.17
C ARG A 190 10.95 -6.03 18.52
N VAL A 191 10.00 -6.47 19.32
CA VAL A 191 8.96 -5.60 19.86
C VAL A 191 9.59 -4.53 20.73
N ALA A 192 9.18 -3.28 20.55
CA ALA A 192 9.62 -2.14 21.33
C ALA A 192 8.42 -1.32 21.79
N VAL A 193 8.64 -0.42 22.75
CA VAL A 193 7.57 0.46 23.23
C VAL A 193 7.13 1.40 22.08
N GLY A 194 5.88 1.28 21.68
CA GLY A 194 5.30 2.09 20.61
C GLY A 194 5.59 1.59 19.20
N GLY A 195 6.16 0.40 19.02
CA GLY A 195 6.47 -0.15 17.69
C GLY A 195 7.44 -1.32 17.73
N GLN A 196 8.37 -1.35 16.78
CA GLN A 196 9.36 -2.41 16.61
C GLN A 196 10.74 -1.81 16.35
N GLN A 197 11.78 -2.52 16.82
CA GLN A 197 13.16 -2.27 16.42
C GLN A 197 13.56 -3.30 15.38
N LEU A 198 14.03 -2.83 14.21
CA LEU A 198 14.34 -3.66 13.07
C LEU A 198 15.80 -3.57 12.66
N VAL A 199 16.30 -4.66 12.08
CA VAL A 199 17.45 -4.68 11.19
C VAL A 199 16.92 -5.14 9.83
N LEU A 200 17.10 -4.32 8.81
CA LEU A 200 16.65 -4.59 7.44
C LEU A 200 17.86 -4.89 6.56
N ASP A 201 17.81 -6.00 5.84
CA ASP A 201 18.76 -6.33 4.79
C ASP A 201 18.20 -5.81 3.46
N GLY A 202 18.67 -4.66 3.02
CA GLY A 202 18.27 -4.01 1.77
C GLY A 202 19.08 -4.50 0.58
N LEU A 203 18.74 -4.04 -0.62
CA LEU A 203 19.51 -4.31 -1.85
C LEU A 203 20.91 -3.68 -1.81
N GLY A 204 21.01 -2.50 -1.19
CA GLY A 204 22.28 -1.77 -1.03
C GLY A 204 23.07 -2.17 0.21
N GLY A 205 22.52 -2.94 1.13
CA GLY A 205 23.19 -3.36 2.34
C GLY A 205 22.28 -3.45 3.56
N GLU A 206 22.90 -3.64 4.73
CA GLU A 206 22.18 -3.79 5.99
C GLU A 206 21.97 -2.42 6.66
N TYR A 207 20.72 -2.17 7.09
CA TYR A 207 20.32 -0.98 7.85
C TYR A 207 19.90 -1.39 9.26
N ARG A 208 20.64 -0.90 10.26
CA ARG A 208 20.45 -1.22 11.66
C ARG A 208 19.77 -0.09 12.42
N GLU A 209 19.24 -0.42 13.59
CA GLU A 209 18.62 0.55 14.52
C GLU A 209 17.40 1.27 13.91
N ILE A 210 16.66 0.56 13.07
CA ILE A 210 15.43 1.09 12.48
C ILE A 210 14.29 0.98 13.49
N PHE A 211 13.80 2.11 13.98
CA PHE A 211 12.55 2.15 14.75
C PHE A 211 11.36 2.33 13.82
N LEU A 212 10.40 1.40 13.89
CA LEU A 212 9.15 1.48 13.12
C LEU A 212 7.99 1.59 14.12
N PRO A 213 7.25 2.74 14.18
CA PRO A 213 6.13 2.95 15.12
C PRO A 213 4.85 2.22 14.71
N LEU A 214 4.97 1.00 14.22
CA LEU A 214 3.87 0.13 13.80
C LEU A 214 4.06 -1.26 14.40
N ALA A 215 2.95 -1.90 14.80
CA ALA A 215 2.95 -3.25 15.34
C ALA A 215 2.75 -4.29 14.22
N GLY A 216 3.19 -5.52 14.47
CA GLY A 216 2.98 -6.66 13.60
C GLY A 216 4.18 -7.00 12.70
N ALA A 217 4.48 -8.31 12.58
CA ALA A 217 5.56 -8.80 11.71
C ALA A 217 5.37 -8.39 10.25
N HIS A 218 4.11 -8.31 9.79
CA HIS A 218 3.77 -7.85 8.44
C HIS A 218 4.22 -6.42 8.16
N GLN A 219 4.26 -5.54 9.18
CA GLN A 219 4.75 -4.17 9.00
C GLN A 219 6.28 -4.14 8.86
N ALA A 220 7.01 -5.04 9.52
CA ALA A 220 8.44 -5.20 9.27
C ALA A 220 8.73 -5.68 7.83
N ALA A 221 7.95 -6.65 7.34
CA ALA A 221 8.03 -7.09 5.94
C ALA A 221 7.69 -5.97 4.96
N ASN A 222 6.64 -5.17 5.23
CA ASN A 222 6.28 -4.00 4.44
C ASN A 222 7.40 -2.93 4.44
N ALA A 223 8.11 -2.76 5.56
CA ALA A 223 9.25 -1.86 5.65
C ALA A 223 10.40 -2.32 4.76
N ALA A 224 10.71 -3.62 4.74
CA ALA A 224 11.71 -4.18 3.84
C ALA A 224 11.33 -3.99 2.36
N VAL A 225 10.06 -4.23 1.99
CA VAL A 225 9.53 -3.99 0.64
C VAL A 225 9.65 -2.52 0.25
N ALA A 226 9.27 -1.60 1.15
CA ALA A 226 9.36 -0.16 0.90
C ALA A 226 10.81 0.30 0.73
N LEU A 227 11.73 -0.21 1.55
CA LEU A 227 13.15 0.07 1.45
C LEU A 227 13.70 -0.40 0.10
N ALA A 228 13.47 -1.67 -0.27
CA ALA A 228 13.93 -2.23 -1.54
C ALA A 228 13.35 -1.49 -2.76
N ALA A 229 12.09 -1.03 -2.68
CA ALA A 229 11.48 -0.24 -3.75
C ALA A 229 12.19 1.11 -3.92
N VAL A 230 12.52 1.80 -2.83
CA VAL A 230 13.23 3.08 -2.88
C VAL A 230 14.69 2.88 -3.32
N GLU A 231 15.36 1.83 -2.85
CA GLU A 231 16.72 1.48 -3.30
C GLU A 231 16.75 1.20 -4.80
N SER A 232 15.78 0.46 -5.32
CA SER A 232 15.67 0.18 -6.76
C SER A 232 15.42 1.46 -7.56
N PHE A 233 14.56 2.36 -7.07
CA PHE A 233 14.30 3.64 -7.72
C PHE A 233 15.58 4.50 -7.86
N PHE A 234 16.45 4.51 -6.84
CA PHE A 234 17.71 5.22 -6.88
C PHE A 234 18.84 4.45 -7.57
N GLY A 235 18.63 3.21 -7.99
CA GLY A 235 19.68 2.36 -8.55
C GLY A 235 20.81 2.08 -7.55
N VAL A 236 20.46 1.88 -6.29
CA VAL A 236 21.38 1.66 -5.17
C VAL A 236 22.18 0.38 -5.38
N THR A 237 23.44 0.40 -5.00
CA THR A 237 24.35 -0.74 -4.99
C THR A 237 24.98 -0.90 -3.61
N ARG A 238 25.63 -2.04 -3.35
CA ARG A 238 26.36 -2.26 -2.08
C ARG A 238 27.53 -1.29 -1.87
N GLU A 239 28.06 -0.71 -2.95
CA GLU A 239 29.12 0.29 -2.89
C GLU A 239 28.55 1.70 -2.60
N HIS A 240 27.30 1.93 -2.94
CA HIS A 240 26.60 3.20 -2.78
C HIS A 240 25.22 2.97 -2.15
N PRO A 241 25.17 2.60 -0.85
CA PRO A 241 23.89 2.42 -0.11
C PRO A 241 23.21 3.77 0.13
N LEU A 242 21.94 3.73 0.52
CA LEU A 242 21.24 4.92 1.02
C LEU A 242 21.88 5.40 2.32
N ASN A 243 21.70 6.70 2.62
CA ASN A 243 22.13 7.26 3.90
C ASN A 243 21.34 6.60 5.05
N ALA A 244 22.06 5.89 5.94
CA ALA A 244 21.43 5.12 7.01
C ALA A 244 20.66 5.98 8.03
N ASP A 245 21.11 7.20 8.30
CA ASP A 245 20.41 8.12 9.20
C ASP A 245 19.09 8.59 8.56
N ALA A 246 19.11 8.95 7.28
CA ALA A 246 17.89 9.31 6.55
C ALA A 246 16.88 8.15 6.52
N VAL A 247 17.36 6.89 6.40
CA VAL A 247 16.51 5.70 6.47
C VAL A 247 15.90 5.52 7.86
N ARG A 248 16.68 5.72 8.94
CA ARG A 248 16.18 5.67 10.33
C ARG A 248 15.13 6.74 10.59
N ASP A 249 15.41 7.97 10.23
CA ASP A 249 14.50 9.10 10.41
C ASP A 249 13.19 8.89 9.63
N ALA A 250 13.29 8.39 8.40
CA ALA A 250 12.14 8.08 7.56
C ALA A 250 11.20 7.07 8.23
N PHE A 251 11.73 5.94 8.69
CA PHE A 251 10.88 4.91 9.30
C PHE A 251 10.33 5.36 10.67
N ALA A 252 11.10 6.10 11.46
CA ALA A 252 10.63 6.64 12.74
C ALA A 252 9.47 7.64 12.60
N ALA A 253 9.39 8.33 11.45
CA ALA A 253 8.33 9.32 11.16
C ALA A 253 7.07 8.71 10.52
N VAL A 254 7.06 7.40 10.23
CA VAL A 254 5.93 6.76 9.53
C VAL A 254 4.66 6.77 10.37
N THR A 255 3.58 7.21 9.76
CA THR A 255 2.22 7.07 10.30
C THR A 255 1.31 6.38 9.28
N VAL A 256 0.55 5.39 9.74
CA VAL A 256 -0.41 4.67 8.89
C VAL A 256 -1.75 4.60 9.62
N PRO A 257 -2.62 5.60 9.44
CA PRO A 257 -3.92 5.64 10.10
C PRO A 257 -4.75 4.37 9.83
N GLY A 258 -5.46 3.90 10.85
CA GLY A 258 -6.32 2.71 10.76
C GLY A 258 -5.58 1.39 10.56
N ARG A 259 -4.27 1.32 10.84
CA ARG A 259 -3.50 0.08 10.85
C ARG A 259 -2.94 -0.18 12.24
N PHE A 260 -3.69 -0.92 13.04
CA PHE A 260 -3.42 -1.18 14.45
C PHE A 260 -3.13 0.12 15.24
N GLU A 261 -3.87 1.15 14.89
CA GLU A 261 -3.68 2.49 15.43
C GLU A 261 -4.22 2.60 16.85
N ARG A 262 -3.39 3.06 17.78
CA ARG A 262 -3.80 3.35 19.15
C ARG A 262 -4.44 4.73 19.22
N VAL A 263 -5.77 4.77 19.36
CA VAL A 263 -6.54 6.03 19.41
C VAL A 263 -6.86 6.48 20.83
N HIS A 264 -6.72 5.59 21.85
CA HIS A 264 -6.94 5.93 23.25
C HIS A 264 -6.03 5.12 24.18
N GLY A 265 -5.70 5.67 25.32
CA GLY A 265 -4.72 5.11 26.27
C GLY A 265 -5.30 4.25 27.39
N GLU A 266 -6.39 4.67 28.04
CA GLU A 266 -7.02 4.01 29.20
C GLU A 266 -8.54 4.14 29.14
N PRO A 267 -9.29 3.07 28.79
CA PRO A 267 -8.76 1.79 28.30
C PRO A 267 -7.99 1.95 26.99
N VAL A 268 -7.09 1.01 26.69
CA VAL A 268 -6.43 0.99 25.38
C VAL A 268 -7.48 0.71 24.31
N VAL A 269 -7.57 1.60 23.32
CA VAL A 269 -8.43 1.42 22.15
C VAL A 269 -7.53 1.40 20.90
N LEU A 270 -7.64 0.30 20.15
CA LEU A 270 -6.93 0.07 18.91
C LEU A 270 -7.94 0.04 17.76
N VAL A 271 -7.58 0.65 16.64
CA VAL A 271 -8.38 0.65 15.42
C VAL A 271 -7.60 -0.03 14.30
N ASP A 272 -8.25 -0.95 13.60
CA ASP A 272 -7.69 -1.64 12.44
C ASP A 272 -8.72 -1.79 11.33
N ALA A 273 -8.27 -1.66 10.09
CA ALA A 273 -9.10 -1.75 8.90
C ALA A 273 -9.07 -3.14 8.23
N ALA A 274 -8.71 -4.20 8.96
CA ALA A 274 -8.82 -5.57 8.46
C ALA A 274 -10.26 -5.87 8.03
N HIS A 275 -10.44 -6.32 6.79
CA HIS A 275 -11.75 -6.50 6.17
C HIS A 275 -11.88 -7.80 5.37
N ASN A 276 -10.90 -8.69 5.49
CA ASN A 276 -10.90 -10.02 4.91
C ASN A 276 -10.23 -11.03 5.86
N PRO A 277 -10.36 -12.35 5.63
CA PRO A 277 -9.80 -13.36 6.53
C PRO A 277 -8.30 -13.27 6.71
N HIS A 278 -7.54 -12.92 5.65
CA HIS A 278 -6.09 -12.74 5.72
C HIS A 278 -5.71 -11.57 6.64
N GLY A 279 -6.37 -10.43 6.50
CA GLY A 279 -6.18 -9.27 7.39
C GLY A 279 -6.55 -9.59 8.84
N ALA A 280 -7.66 -10.31 9.06
CA ALA A 280 -8.09 -10.73 10.39
C ALA A 280 -7.08 -11.68 11.07
N ALA A 281 -6.51 -12.64 10.32
CA ALA A 281 -5.46 -13.52 10.81
C ALA A 281 -4.18 -12.74 11.16
N THR A 282 -3.80 -11.77 10.33
CA THR A 282 -2.65 -10.89 10.58
C THR A 282 -2.86 -10.03 11.83
N LEU A 283 -4.09 -9.51 12.03
CA LEU A 283 -4.46 -8.76 13.24
C LEU A 283 -4.39 -9.63 14.49
N ALA A 284 -4.91 -10.86 14.43
CA ALA A 284 -4.83 -11.82 15.53
C ALA A 284 -3.37 -12.14 15.91
N ALA A 285 -2.53 -12.47 14.93
CA ALA A 285 -1.11 -12.73 15.13
C ALA A 285 -0.36 -11.52 15.72
N THR A 286 -0.74 -10.31 15.34
CA THR A 286 -0.16 -9.07 15.89
C THR A 286 -0.53 -8.90 17.38
N LEU A 287 -1.82 -9.11 17.70
CA LEU A 287 -2.30 -9.05 19.10
C LEU A 287 -1.56 -10.06 20.00
N GLU A 288 -1.39 -11.29 19.53
CA GLU A 288 -0.73 -12.36 20.26
C GLU A 288 0.76 -12.12 20.44
N ARG A 289 1.45 -11.66 19.40
CA ARG A 289 2.91 -11.46 19.41
C ARG A 289 3.35 -10.22 20.17
N ASP A 290 2.67 -9.09 19.97
CA ASP A 290 3.17 -7.76 20.35
C ASP A 290 2.53 -7.24 21.65
N PHE A 291 1.46 -7.86 22.13
CA PHE A 291 0.69 -7.35 23.27
C PHE A 291 0.39 -8.47 24.30
N ASN A 292 0.28 -8.05 25.55
CA ASN A 292 -0.08 -8.94 26.65
C ASN A 292 -1.30 -8.36 27.40
N PHE A 293 -2.44 -8.33 26.73
CA PHE A 293 -3.70 -7.86 27.32
C PHE A 293 -4.34 -8.96 28.18
N ARG A 294 -4.95 -8.58 29.32
CA ARG A 294 -5.74 -9.50 30.15
C ARG A 294 -7.04 -9.92 29.49
N SER A 295 -7.64 -9.00 28.72
CA SER A 295 -8.90 -9.19 28.02
C SER A 295 -8.91 -8.27 26.82
N VAL A 296 -9.39 -8.78 25.69
CA VAL A 296 -9.56 -8.04 24.45
C VAL A 296 -11.01 -8.14 24.02
N ILE A 297 -11.68 -6.99 23.89
CA ILE A 297 -13.04 -6.90 23.40
C ILE A 297 -12.99 -6.40 21.97
N GLY A 298 -13.47 -7.21 21.02
CA GLY A 298 -13.56 -6.83 19.62
C GLY A 298 -14.90 -6.15 19.32
N VAL A 299 -14.89 -4.91 18.81
CA VAL A 299 -16.07 -4.28 18.21
C VAL A 299 -15.95 -4.39 16.70
N VAL A 300 -16.80 -5.21 16.08
CA VAL A 300 -16.64 -5.64 14.70
C VAL A 300 -17.84 -5.24 13.86
N SER A 301 -17.56 -4.62 12.70
CA SER A 301 -18.55 -4.38 11.64
C SER A 301 -17.94 -4.79 10.31
N VAL A 302 -18.64 -5.64 9.56
CA VAL A 302 -18.16 -6.21 8.30
C VAL A 302 -19.21 -5.96 7.22
N PHE A 303 -18.76 -5.63 6.01
CA PHE A 303 -19.67 -5.51 4.86
C PHE A 303 -20.24 -6.88 4.45
N ALA A 304 -21.45 -6.87 3.87
CA ALA A 304 -22.16 -8.08 3.51
C ALA A 304 -21.49 -8.94 2.42
N ASP A 305 -20.61 -8.32 1.62
CA ASP A 305 -19.82 -8.97 0.55
C ASP A 305 -18.54 -9.65 1.06
N LYS A 306 -18.23 -9.53 2.37
CA LYS A 306 -17.02 -10.10 2.97
C LYS A 306 -17.33 -11.37 3.78
N ASP A 307 -16.35 -12.25 3.88
CA ASP A 307 -16.46 -13.47 4.70
C ASP A 307 -16.28 -13.16 6.19
N ALA A 308 -17.36 -12.62 6.79
CA ALA A 308 -17.39 -12.26 8.20
C ALA A 308 -17.14 -13.48 9.12
N ARG A 309 -17.57 -14.68 8.69
CA ARG A 309 -17.39 -15.91 9.47
C ARG A 309 -15.91 -16.27 9.58
N ALA A 310 -15.21 -16.38 8.47
CA ALA A 310 -13.79 -16.71 8.45
C ALA A 310 -12.95 -15.63 9.17
N MET A 311 -13.33 -14.35 9.08
CA MET A 311 -12.71 -13.27 9.85
C MET A 311 -12.87 -13.48 11.36
N LEU A 312 -14.08 -13.77 11.84
CA LEU A 312 -14.36 -14.00 13.27
C LEU A 312 -13.69 -15.28 13.79
N GLU A 313 -13.63 -16.34 12.97
CA GLU A 313 -12.89 -17.57 13.29
C GLU A 313 -11.38 -17.29 13.48
N SER A 314 -10.80 -16.43 12.65
CA SER A 314 -9.40 -16.00 12.78
C SER A 314 -9.14 -15.16 14.04
N LEU A 315 -10.09 -14.31 14.43
CA LEU A 315 -9.95 -13.44 15.62
C LEU A 315 -10.31 -14.15 16.94
N ARG A 316 -11.07 -15.25 16.88
CA ARG A 316 -11.55 -15.98 18.06
C ARG A 316 -10.48 -16.33 19.10
N PRO A 317 -9.25 -16.75 18.72
CA PRO A 317 -8.23 -17.13 19.72
C PRO A 317 -7.78 -15.96 20.60
N VAL A 318 -7.85 -14.72 20.12
CA VAL A 318 -7.31 -13.53 20.78
C VAL A 318 -8.39 -12.63 21.40
N LEU A 319 -9.66 -12.84 21.08
CA LEU A 319 -10.77 -12.05 21.64
C LEU A 319 -11.43 -12.76 22.82
N SER A 320 -11.62 -12.03 23.92
CA SER A 320 -12.39 -12.49 25.09
C SER A 320 -13.90 -12.32 24.86
N GLU A 321 -14.27 -11.27 24.14
CA GLU A 321 -15.65 -10.92 23.83
C GLU A 321 -15.73 -10.23 22.46
N VAL A 322 -16.84 -10.41 21.77
CA VAL A 322 -17.12 -9.75 20.47
C VAL A 322 -18.45 -9.02 20.52
N VAL A 323 -18.42 -7.74 20.22
CA VAL A 323 -19.60 -6.91 19.99
C VAL A 323 -19.77 -6.70 18.49
N VAL A 324 -20.79 -7.28 17.92
CA VAL A 324 -21.11 -7.11 16.49
C VAL A 324 -22.02 -5.90 16.32
N THR A 325 -21.64 -5.02 15.42
CA THR A 325 -22.41 -3.80 15.10
C THR A 325 -22.63 -3.66 13.60
N ARG A 326 -23.45 -2.70 13.22
CA ARG A 326 -23.70 -2.35 11.83
C ARG A 326 -23.03 -1.02 11.51
N ASN A 327 -22.40 -0.95 10.35
CA ASN A 327 -21.95 0.33 9.79
C ASN A 327 -23.11 1.04 9.05
N SER A 328 -22.91 2.32 8.77
CA SER A 328 -23.90 3.15 8.04
C SER A 328 -23.80 3.03 6.52
N SER A 329 -22.87 2.22 6.00
CA SER A 329 -22.72 2.02 4.57
C SER A 329 -23.90 1.27 3.99
N PRO A 330 -24.39 1.63 2.80
CA PRO A 330 -25.43 0.89 2.09
C PRO A 330 -24.97 -0.44 1.48
N ARG A 331 -23.69 -0.80 1.63
CA ARG A 331 -23.10 -2.06 1.14
C ARG A 331 -23.38 -3.22 2.05
#